data_195fe6fce028e6f6dab4e528a99b16a5
#
_entry.id   195fe6fce028e6f6dab4e528a99b16a5
#
_cell.length_a   1.000
_cell.length_b   1.000
_cell.length_c   1.000
_cell.angle_alpha   90.00
_cell.angle_beta   90.00
_cell.angle_gamma   90.00
#
_symmetry.space_group_name_H-M   'P 1'
#
loop_
_entity.id
_entity.type
_entity.pdbx_description
1 polymer ?
#
loop_
_entity_poly.entity_id
_entity_poly.type
_entity_poly.pdbx_seq_one_letter_code
_entity_poly.pdbx_strand_id
1 'polypeptide(L)'
;MNRRIALGQTLRRRIGTILVGACLGALVLGDGFVAWGQDKALPPGDVILARKTLMSVIARNMYPLDEMVYTGKINLPRGRGHADSIAAMMQAFPLLFPAHTNAYKPGTTDPASATFADPHIWEQFDFFYKESQAAAKYAFDASRAENETQFRKSVTELRLTCDGCHATFQKNN
;
A
#
# COMPACT_ATOMS: atom_id res chain seq x y z
N MET A 1 -32.53 0.39 -56.67
CA MET A 1 -33.92 0.33 -56.13
C MET A 1 -33.90 0.96 -54.76
N ASN A 2 -34.00 2.25 -54.74
CA ASN A 2 -35.10 3.13 -54.25
C ASN A 2 -35.82 2.59 -52.99
N ARG A 3 -35.63 3.28 -51.85
CA ARG A 3 -36.66 4.21 -51.29
C ARG A 3 -36.12 5.02 -50.12
N ARG A 4 -36.04 6.34 -50.35
CA ARG A 4 -36.10 7.37 -49.33
C ARG A 4 -37.54 7.48 -48.79
N ILE A 5 -37.72 7.74 -47.53
CA ILE A 5 -38.83 8.52 -47.01
C ILE A 5 -38.29 9.34 -45.83
N ALA A 6 -38.42 10.46 -45.90
CA ALA A 6 -38.35 11.79 -45.47
C ALA A 6 -39.62 12.21 -44.67
N LEU A 7 -39.45 13.24 -43.85
CA LEU A 7 -40.38 14.23 -43.30
C LEU A 7 -41.31 13.72 -42.16
N GLY A 8 -41.55 14.46 -41.12
CA GLY A 8 -41.45 15.89 -40.86
C GLY A 8 -42.11 16.26 -39.55
N GLN A 9 -41.70 17.42 -39.04
CA GLN A 9 -42.53 18.45 -38.38
C GLN A 9 -43.30 18.04 -37.10
N THR A 10 -43.40 18.85 -36.05
CA THR A 10 -43.52 20.28 -35.82
C THR A 10 -43.44 20.62 -34.34
N LEU A 11 -42.63 21.53 -34.01
CA LEU A 11 -42.78 22.71 -33.17
C LEU A 11 -44.16 22.92 -32.49
N ARG A 12 -44.23 22.87 -31.16
CA ARG A 12 -45.16 23.73 -30.40
C ARG A 12 -44.57 24.19 -29.08
N ARG A 13 -44.13 25.45 -29.09
CA ARG A 13 -43.98 26.33 -27.90
C ARG A 13 -45.25 26.29 -27.07
N ARG A 14 -45.16 26.00 -25.80
CA ARG A 14 -46.13 26.53 -24.82
C ARG A 14 -45.35 27.26 -23.74
N ILE A 15 -45.45 28.57 -23.82
CA ILE A 15 -45.13 29.52 -22.78
C ILE A 15 -46.15 29.29 -21.67
N GLY A 16 -45.66 28.82 -20.53
CA GLY A 16 -46.46 28.75 -19.29
C GLY A 16 -45.79 29.65 -18.26
N THR A 17 -46.41 30.82 -18.11
CA THR A 17 -46.14 31.78 -17.03
C THR A 17 -46.41 31.09 -15.70
N ILE A 18 -45.39 30.89 -14.85
CA ILE A 18 -45.56 30.46 -13.47
C ILE A 18 -45.10 31.57 -12.55
N LEU A 19 -46.06 31.97 -11.74
CA LEU A 19 -46.03 32.96 -10.67
C LEU A 19 -44.84 32.82 -9.75
N VAL A 20 -44.19 33.96 -9.52
CA VAL A 20 -43.21 34.21 -8.48
C VAL A 20 -43.92 34.16 -7.12
N GLY A 21 -43.82 33.02 -6.45
CA GLY A 21 -44.14 32.90 -5.03
C GLY A 21 -42.88 33.14 -4.21
N ALA A 22 -42.75 34.31 -3.62
CA ALA A 22 -41.70 34.63 -2.66
C ALA A 22 -41.93 33.87 -1.36
N CYS A 23 -41.32 32.72 -1.19
CA CYS A 23 -41.13 32.09 0.12
C CYS A 23 -39.83 32.61 0.72
N LEU A 24 -39.92 33.57 1.62
CA LEU A 24 -38.83 33.87 2.58
C LEU A 24 -38.68 32.66 3.53
N GLY A 25 -37.90 31.67 3.11
CA GLY A 25 -37.41 30.61 3.97
C GLY A 25 -36.13 31.09 4.64
N ALA A 26 -36.14 31.27 5.94
CA ALA A 26 -34.97 31.53 6.75
C ALA A 26 -33.94 30.41 6.53
N LEU A 27 -32.86 30.70 5.81
CA LEU A 27 -31.67 29.88 5.76
C LEU A 27 -31.02 29.91 7.16
N VAL A 28 -31.37 28.95 7.99
CA VAL A 28 -30.52 28.55 9.12
C VAL A 28 -29.31 27.89 8.49
N LEU A 29 -28.25 28.68 8.26
CA LEU A 29 -26.93 28.17 8.01
C LEU A 29 -26.43 27.50 9.31
N GLY A 30 -26.91 26.30 9.56
CA GLY A 30 -26.27 25.41 10.48
C GLY A 30 -24.90 25.03 9.85
N ASP A 31 -23.86 25.72 10.29
CA ASP A 31 -22.45 25.29 10.05
C ASP A 31 -22.23 23.94 10.70
N GLY A 32 -22.85 22.92 10.12
CA GLY A 32 -22.46 21.53 10.34
C GLY A 32 -21.12 21.28 9.67
N PHE A 33 -20.08 21.94 10.15
CA PHE A 33 -18.72 21.44 9.97
C PHE A 33 -18.74 20.06 10.60
N VAL A 34 -18.90 19.01 9.78
CA VAL A 34 -18.44 17.69 10.15
C VAL A 34 -16.94 17.89 10.34
N ALA A 35 -16.53 18.13 11.59
CA ALA A 35 -15.14 18.02 11.99
C ALA A 35 -14.75 16.59 11.65
N TRP A 36 -14.12 16.39 10.48
CA TRP A 36 -13.37 15.19 10.18
C TRP A 36 -12.39 15.11 11.35
N GLY A 37 -12.64 14.14 12.25
CA GLY A 37 -11.84 14.01 13.45
C GLY A 37 -10.38 14.08 13.03
N GLN A 38 -9.63 14.97 13.64
CA GLN A 38 -8.19 14.96 13.50
C GLN A 38 -7.77 13.56 13.89
N ASP A 39 -7.31 12.77 12.91
CA ASP A 39 -6.85 11.41 13.15
C ASP A 39 -5.75 11.52 14.21
N LYS A 40 -6.12 11.20 15.44
CA LYS A 40 -5.16 11.16 16.53
C LYS A 40 -4.11 10.15 16.14
N ALA A 41 -2.86 10.60 16.02
CA ALA A 41 -1.76 9.71 15.67
C ALA A 41 -1.80 8.47 16.58
N LEU A 42 -1.67 7.29 15.99
CA LEU A 42 -1.66 6.04 16.75
C LEU A 42 -0.53 6.07 17.79
N PRO A 43 -0.72 5.44 18.95
CA PRO A 43 0.34 5.28 19.94
C PRO A 43 1.60 4.65 19.31
N PRO A 44 2.81 5.08 19.67
CA PRO A 44 4.04 4.54 19.09
C PRO A 44 4.12 3.02 19.15
N GLY A 45 3.70 2.41 20.27
CA GLY A 45 3.70 0.96 20.47
C GLY A 45 2.82 0.21 19.46
N ASP A 46 1.65 0.76 19.14
CA ASP A 46 0.73 0.13 18.16
C ASP A 46 1.32 0.15 16.75
N VAL A 47 1.98 1.24 16.37
CA VAL A 47 2.66 1.34 15.06
C VAL A 47 3.89 0.42 15.02
N ILE A 48 4.66 0.32 16.11
CA ILE A 48 5.79 -0.60 16.23
C ILE A 48 5.30 -2.05 16.10
N LEU A 49 4.20 -2.39 16.76
CA LEU A 49 3.59 -3.73 16.66
C LEU A 49 3.12 -4.00 15.23
N ALA A 50 2.47 -3.03 14.58
CA ALA A 50 1.98 -3.18 13.20
C ALA A 50 3.13 -3.47 12.23
N ARG A 51 4.25 -2.72 12.27
CA ARG A 51 5.39 -2.96 11.37
C ARG A 51 6.09 -4.30 11.63
N LYS A 52 6.20 -4.73 12.90
CA LYS A 52 6.73 -6.05 13.27
C LYS A 52 5.85 -7.18 12.73
N THR A 53 4.54 -7.03 12.89
CA THR A 53 3.56 -7.99 12.39
C THR A 53 3.61 -8.07 10.86
N LEU A 54 3.63 -6.91 10.18
CA LEU A 54 3.71 -6.87 8.73
C LEU A 54 4.99 -7.55 8.22
N MET A 55 6.15 -7.28 8.83
CA MET A 55 7.41 -7.93 8.48
C MET A 55 7.37 -9.44 8.71
N SER A 56 6.72 -9.89 9.79
CA SER A 56 6.52 -11.33 10.06
C SER A 56 5.65 -12.00 8.98
N VAL A 57 4.62 -11.32 8.49
CA VAL A 57 3.76 -11.82 7.40
C VAL A 57 4.51 -11.83 6.07
N ILE A 58 5.35 -10.82 5.80
CA ILE A 58 6.24 -10.78 4.63
C ILE A 58 7.19 -11.98 4.66
N ALA A 59 7.84 -12.24 5.79
CA ALA A 59 8.76 -13.38 5.95
C ALA A 59 8.05 -14.73 5.71
N ARG A 60 6.81 -14.90 6.17
CA ARG A 60 6.01 -16.11 5.93
C ARG A 60 5.66 -16.31 4.45
N ASN A 61 5.49 -15.23 3.69
CA ASN A 61 5.29 -15.29 2.24
C ASN A 61 6.61 -15.50 1.49
N MET A 62 7.73 -15.00 2.03
CA MET A 62 9.04 -15.15 1.41
C MET A 62 9.57 -16.58 1.51
N TYR A 63 9.33 -17.27 2.64
CA TYR A 63 9.81 -18.64 2.88
C TYR A 63 9.48 -19.63 1.74
N PRO A 64 8.22 -19.77 1.27
CA PRO A 64 7.92 -20.67 0.15
C PRO A 64 8.54 -20.22 -1.18
N LEU A 65 8.80 -18.93 -1.39
CA LEU A 65 9.50 -18.44 -2.57
C LEU A 65 10.96 -18.87 -2.56
N ASP A 66 11.63 -18.71 -1.41
CA ASP A 66 13.01 -19.17 -1.22
C ASP A 66 13.13 -20.68 -1.43
N GLU A 67 12.21 -21.47 -0.85
CA GLU A 67 12.16 -22.92 -1.01
C GLU A 67 12.02 -23.32 -2.48
N MET A 68 11.12 -22.68 -3.24
CA MET A 68 10.95 -22.93 -4.66
C MET A 68 12.22 -22.64 -5.46
N VAL A 69 12.89 -21.52 -5.18
CA VAL A 69 14.12 -21.14 -5.87
C VAL A 69 15.27 -22.07 -5.50
N TYR A 70 15.42 -22.42 -4.21
CA TYR A 70 16.48 -23.28 -3.70
C TYR A 70 16.36 -24.72 -4.22
N THR A 71 15.16 -25.30 -4.17
CA THR A 71 14.92 -26.68 -4.59
C THR A 71 14.75 -26.85 -6.10
N GLY A 72 14.51 -25.77 -6.82
CA GLY A 72 14.16 -25.79 -8.23
C GLY A 72 12.75 -26.30 -8.54
N LYS A 73 11.93 -26.60 -7.52
CA LYS A 73 10.54 -27.06 -7.66
C LYS A 73 9.58 -25.89 -7.64
N ILE A 74 9.44 -25.19 -8.76
CA ILE A 74 8.62 -23.98 -8.86
C ILE A 74 7.18 -24.34 -9.15
N ASN A 75 6.28 -23.93 -8.24
CA ASN A 75 4.84 -23.87 -8.47
C ASN A 75 4.47 -22.43 -8.81
N LEU A 76 4.46 -22.10 -10.10
CA LEU A 76 4.31 -20.72 -10.56
C LEU A 76 3.00 -20.05 -10.08
N PRO A 77 1.80 -20.69 -10.15
CA PRO A 77 0.57 -20.07 -9.64
C PRO A 77 0.64 -19.74 -8.15
N ARG A 78 1.14 -20.68 -7.32
CA ARG A 78 1.31 -20.47 -5.88
C ARG A 78 2.37 -19.41 -5.57
N GLY A 79 3.51 -19.45 -6.25
CA GLY A 79 4.58 -18.49 -6.09
C GLY A 79 4.14 -17.07 -6.41
N ARG A 80 3.38 -16.88 -7.49
CA ARG A 80 2.80 -15.58 -7.86
C ARG A 80 1.91 -15.01 -6.76
N GLY A 81 1.08 -15.83 -6.12
CA GLY A 81 0.21 -15.38 -5.02
C GLY A 81 1.00 -14.87 -3.80
N HIS A 82 2.07 -15.58 -3.40
CA HIS A 82 2.95 -15.12 -2.34
C HIS A 82 3.68 -13.83 -2.71
N ALA A 83 4.20 -13.74 -3.93
CA ALA A 83 4.90 -12.56 -4.42
C ALA A 83 3.97 -11.33 -4.49
N ASP A 84 2.74 -11.49 -4.96
CA ASP A 84 1.73 -10.41 -5.01
C ASP A 84 1.41 -9.87 -3.61
N SER A 85 1.29 -10.76 -2.64
CA SER A 85 1.10 -10.38 -1.23
C SER A 85 2.28 -9.56 -0.69
N ILE A 86 3.52 -9.96 -0.98
CA ILE A 86 4.72 -9.21 -0.58
C ILE A 86 4.74 -7.83 -1.26
N ALA A 87 4.42 -7.75 -2.56
CA ALA A 87 4.41 -6.50 -3.30
C ALA A 87 3.49 -5.46 -2.64
N ALA A 88 2.26 -5.84 -2.32
CA ALA A 88 1.30 -4.96 -1.65
C ALA A 88 1.78 -4.52 -0.26
N MET A 89 2.32 -5.44 0.53
CA MET A 89 2.83 -5.16 1.88
C MET A 89 4.04 -4.22 1.85
N MET A 90 4.99 -4.41 0.93
CA MET A 90 6.17 -3.57 0.81
C MET A 90 5.87 -2.17 0.33
N GLN A 91 4.82 -1.95 -0.46
CA GLN A 91 4.34 -0.60 -0.79
C GLN A 91 3.85 0.18 0.43
N ALA A 92 3.18 -0.50 1.36
CA ALA A 92 2.64 0.11 2.57
C ALA A 92 3.67 0.22 3.70
N PHE A 93 4.73 -0.57 3.69
CA PHE A 93 5.68 -0.70 4.79
C PHE A 93 6.31 0.62 5.25
N PRO A 94 6.77 1.53 4.37
CA PRO A 94 7.36 2.80 4.80
C PRO A 94 6.40 3.71 5.57
N LEU A 95 5.08 3.55 5.38
CA LEU A 95 4.07 4.35 6.09
C LEU A 95 4.03 4.05 7.60
N LEU A 96 4.64 2.94 8.03
CA LEU A 96 4.71 2.52 9.43
C LEU A 96 5.94 3.07 10.16
N PHE A 97 6.60 4.12 9.61
CA PHE A 97 7.78 4.75 10.21
C PHE A 97 7.60 6.25 10.45
N PRO A 98 6.48 6.71 11.06
CA PRO A 98 6.37 8.11 11.44
C PRO A 98 7.42 8.46 12.51
N ALA A 99 7.87 9.72 12.53
CA ALA A 99 9.01 10.17 13.34
C ALA A 99 8.90 9.80 14.83
N HIS A 100 7.70 9.85 15.41
CA HIS A 100 7.44 9.52 16.81
C HIS A 100 7.62 8.03 17.17
N THR A 101 7.90 7.16 16.18
CA THR A 101 8.17 5.73 16.38
C THR A 101 9.65 5.36 16.28
N ASN A 102 10.54 6.34 16.23
CA ASN A 102 11.99 6.16 16.37
C ASN A 102 12.32 5.88 17.85
N ALA A 103 12.21 4.63 18.25
CA ALA A 103 12.23 4.21 19.65
C ALA A 103 13.24 3.09 19.96
N TYR A 104 14.22 2.85 19.06
CA TYR A 104 15.24 1.83 19.32
C TYR A 104 16.05 2.16 20.60
N LYS A 105 16.09 1.19 21.51
CA LYS A 105 16.95 1.22 22.70
C LYS A 105 17.53 -0.18 22.91
N PRO A 106 18.86 -0.31 22.98
CA PRO A 106 19.50 -1.60 23.28
C PRO A 106 18.98 -2.19 24.58
N GLY A 107 18.74 -3.51 24.60
CA GLY A 107 18.28 -4.23 25.79
C GLY A 107 16.81 -4.04 26.14
N THR A 108 16.00 -3.37 25.29
CA THR A 108 14.55 -3.26 25.51
C THR A 108 13.88 -4.62 25.30
N THR A 109 13.26 -5.16 26.33
CA THR A 109 12.56 -6.45 26.29
C THR A 109 11.03 -6.33 26.22
N ASP A 110 10.48 -5.15 26.50
CA ASP A 110 9.04 -4.91 26.42
C ASP A 110 8.54 -5.05 24.98
N PRO A 111 7.65 -6.00 24.69
CA PRO A 111 7.16 -6.27 23.33
C PRO A 111 6.48 -5.08 22.66
N ALA A 112 5.89 -4.16 23.43
CA ALA A 112 5.19 -2.98 22.90
C ALA A 112 6.15 -1.89 22.41
N SER A 113 7.37 -1.82 22.97
CA SER A 113 8.36 -0.79 22.63
C SER A 113 9.64 -1.37 21.99
N ALA A 114 9.91 -2.67 22.16
CA ALA A 114 11.06 -3.32 21.53
C ALA A 114 10.97 -3.29 20.02
N THR A 115 12.01 -2.74 19.37
CA THR A 115 12.12 -2.65 17.92
C THR A 115 13.57 -2.81 17.50
N PHE A 116 13.78 -3.45 16.34
CA PHE A 116 15.10 -3.56 15.69
C PHE A 116 15.28 -2.51 14.58
N ALA A 117 14.30 -1.61 14.39
CA ALA A 117 14.43 -0.55 13.41
C ALA A 117 15.55 0.41 13.79
N ASP A 118 16.58 0.49 12.95
CA ASP A 118 17.72 1.38 13.16
C ASP A 118 17.27 2.85 13.07
N PRO A 119 17.71 3.74 13.96
CA PRO A 119 17.49 5.19 13.84
C PRO A 119 17.88 5.78 12.48
N HIS A 120 18.84 5.19 11.77
CA HIS A 120 19.23 5.61 10.42
C HIS A 120 18.08 5.57 9.41
N ILE A 121 17.00 4.81 9.68
CA ILE A 121 15.80 4.83 8.83
C ILE A 121 15.26 6.26 8.72
N TRP A 122 15.19 6.98 9.83
CA TRP A 122 14.63 8.36 9.87
C TRP A 122 15.62 9.42 9.36
N GLU A 123 16.93 9.15 9.49
CA GLU A 123 17.98 10.00 8.95
C GLU A 123 18.12 9.90 7.44
N GLN A 124 17.86 8.71 6.90
CA GLN A 124 18.01 8.36 5.47
C GLN A 124 16.68 7.84 4.89
N PHE A 125 15.56 8.46 5.25
CA PHE A 125 14.23 7.96 4.91
C PHE A 125 14.01 7.79 3.41
N ASP A 126 14.54 8.69 2.58
CA ASP A 126 14.43 8.58 1.12
C ASP A 126 15.12 7.32 0.57
N PHE A 127 16.26 6.95 1.15
CA PHE A 127 16.95 5.72 0.76
C PHE A 127 16.18 4.48 1.25
N PHE A 128 15.74 4.47 2.50
CA PHE A 128 14.89 3.42 3.04
C PHE A 128 13.61 3.23 2.21
N TYR A 129 12.97 4.33 1.82
CA TYR A 129 11.77 4.30 0.97
C TYR A 129 12.08 3.68 -0.39
N LYS A 130 13.17 4.05 -1.04
CA LYS A 130 13.60 3.49 -2.34
C LYS A 130 13.86 1.99 -2.25
N GLU A 131 14.53 1.51 -1.21
CA GLU A 131 14.75 0.08 -0.97
C GLU A 131 13.43 -0.68 -0.80
N SER A 132 12.48 -0.12 -0.06
CA SER A 132 11.14 -0.70 0.07
C SER A 132 10.41 -0.77 -1.27
N GLN A 133 10.49 0.29 -2.08
CA GLN A 133 9.87 0.31 -3.42
C GLN A 133 10.56 -0.66 -4.38
N ALA A 134 11.88 -0.84 -4.28
CA ALA A 134 12.60 -1.84 -5.06
C ALA A 134 12.15 -3.26 -4.70
N ALA A 135 12.03 -3.58 -3.41
CA ALA A 135 11.47 -4.85 -2.96
C ALA A 135 10.03 -5.07 -3.46
N ALA A 136 9.17 -4.05 -3.37
CA ALA A 136 7.81 -4.10 -3.90
C ALA A 136 7.80 -4.39 -5.42
N LYS A 137 8.69 -3.74 -6.17
CA LYS A 137 8.83 -3.94 -7.62
C LYS A 137 9.25 -5.37 -7.96
N TYR A 138 10.29 -5.91 -7.32
CA TYR A 138 10.75 -7.27 -7.60
C TYR A 138 9.70 -8.32 -7.21
N ALA A 139 8.99 -8.10 -6.12
CA ALA A 139 7.86 -8.94 -5.73
C ALA A 139 6.73 -8.87 -6.77
N PHE A 140 6.40 -7.67 -7.27
CA PHE A 140 5.43 -7.49 -8.34
C PHE A 140 5.87 -8.19 -9.62
N ASP A 141 7.13 -8.03 -10.04
CA ASP A 141 7.68 -8.71 -11.23
C ASP A 141 7.58 -10.24 -11.09
N ALA A 142 7.87 -10.78 -9.89
CA ALA A 142 7.70 -12.20 -9.61
C ALA A 142 6.23 -12.64 -9.70
N SER A 143 5.30 -11.81 -9.23
CA SER A 143 3.86 -12.09 -9.29
C SER A 143 3.32 -12.11 -10.74
N ARG A 144 3.99 -11.45 -11.68
CA ARG A 144 3.63 -11.38 -13.11
C ARG A 144 4.53 -12.22 -13.99
N ALA A 145 5.48 -12.97 -13.43
CA ALA A 145 6.39 -13.80 -14.21
C ALA A 145 5.64 -14.80 -15.08
N GLU A 146 5.94 -14.86 -16.36
CA GLU A 146 5.27 -15.75 -17.33
C GLU A 146 5.83 -17.18 -17.31
N ASN A 147 7.07 -17.33 -16.83
CA ASN A 147 7.79 -18.59 -16.78
C ASN A 147 8.70 -18.66 -15.53
N GLU A 148 9.21 -19.85 -15.27
CA GLU A 148 10.05 -20.13 -14.10
C GLU A 148 11.38 -19.33 -14.09
N THR A 149 11.95 -19.04 -15.24
CA THR A 149 13.20 -18.27 -15.34
C THR A 149 12.99 -16.84 -14.89
N GLN A 150 11.93 -16.18 -15.36
CA GLN A 150 11.57 -14.83 -14.93
C GLN A 150 11.22 -14.81 -13.43
N PHE A 151 10.44 -15.79 -12.97
CA PHE A 151 10.06 -15.91 -11.57
C PHE A 151 11.30 -16.05 -10.67
N ARG A 152 12.20 -16.98 -10.98
CA ARG A 152 13.43 -17.21 -10.23
C ARG A 152 14.29 -15.95 -10.15
N LYS A 153 14.49 -15.27 -11.29
CA LYS A 153 15.25 -14.01 -11.32
C LYS A 153 14.66 -13.00 -10.37
N SER A 154 13.35 -12.72 -10.49
CA SER A 154 12.68 -11.69 -9.69
C SER A 154 12.67 -12.04 -8.19
N VAL A 155 12.49 -13.31 -7.82
CA VAL A 155 12.56 -13.74 -6.41
C VAL A 155 13.98 -13.61 -5.87
N THR A 156 15.00 -13.91 -6.66
CA THR A 156 16.40 -13.72 -6.25
C THR A 156 16.72 -12.24 -6.00
N GLU A 157 16.32 -11.35 -6.89
CA GLU A 157 16.50 -9.90 -6.70
C GLU A 157 15.73 -9.38 -5.48
N LEU A 158 14.50 -9.87 -5.28
CA LEU A 158 13.73 -9.56 -4.09
C LEU A 158 14.46 -9.97 -2.81
N ARG A 159 15.02 -11.18 -2.76
CA ARG A 159 15.78 -11.67 -1.60
C ARG A 159 17.01 -10.81 -1.33
N LEU A 160 17.80 -10.51 -2.35
CA LEU A 160 18.97 -9.66 -2.22
C LEU A 160 18.62 -8.26 -1.70
N THR A 161 17.49 -7.70 -2.15
CA THR A 161 17.00 -6.40 -1.67
C THR A 161 16.59 -6.48 -0.19
N CYS A 162 15.92 -7.57 0.24
CA CYS A 162 15.56 -7.77 1.64
C CYS A 162 16.83 -7.86 2.53
N ASP A 163 17.82 -8.62 2.11
CA ASP A 163 19.06 -8.82 2.87
C ASP A 163 19.88 -7.53 2.96
N GLY A 164 19.98 -6.76 1.88
CA GLY A 164 20.63 -5.45 1.85
C GLY A 164 19.95 -4.41 2.74
N CYS A 165 18.61 -4.35 2.70
CA CYS A 165 17.83 -3.48 3.55
C CYS A 165 18.01 -3.84 5.04
N HIS A 166 17.97 -5.13 5.41
CA HIS A 166 18.18 -5.57 6.78
C HIS A 166 19.62 -5.29 7.25
N ALA A 167 20.62 -5.50 6.40
CA ALA A 167 22.01 -5.18 6.74
C ALA A 167 22.22 -3.68 7.06
N THR A 168 21.43 -2.80 6.46
CA THR A 168 21.55 -1.35 6.61
C THR A 168 20.66 -0.79 7.73
N PHE A 169 19.42 -1.26 7.84
CA PHE A 169 18.35 -0.64 8.62
C PHE A 169 17.84 -1.48 9.78
N GLN A 170 18.39 -2.65 10.03
CA GLN A 170 18.03 -3.51 11.16
C GLN A 170 19.19 -3.61 12.15
N LYS A 171 18.91 -3.33 13.42
CA LYS A 171 19.87 -3.62 14.51
C LYS A 171 19.82 -5.10 14.84
N ASN A 172 21.00 -5.67 15.09
CA ASN A 172 21.15 -6.98 15.72
C ASN A 172 21.18 -6.77 17.23
N ASN A 173 20.50 -7.61 17.98
CA ASN A 173 20.62 -7.65 19.44
C ASN A 173 21.85 -8.42 19.85
#